data_38ef661093bbfe31f06b398c8947e068
#
_entry.id   38ef661093bbfe31f06b398c8947e068
#
_cell.length_a   1.000
_cell.length_b   1.000
_cell.length_c   1.000
_cell.angle_alpha   90.00
_cell.angle_beta   90.00
_cell.angle_gamma   90.00
#
_symmetry.space_group_name_H-M   'P 1'
#
loop_
_entity.id
_entity.type
_entity.pdbx_description
1 polymer ?
#
loop_
_entity_poly.entity_id
_entity_poly.type
_entity_poly.pdbx_seq_one_letter_code
_entity_poly.pdbx_strand_id
1 'polypeptide(L)'
;MAAIVLIGVLAAGVTQYKSRWMHAVLILFPLYFFCRVRDAGFTARQLNIWAGVLGATAVAVFGVLLAQGFLGYCGRCRLQAPYPELARLVAQQGFSGGTIVAGDEHIAGNFCLVFPEARVATPVYDYYVPPGPAPDARGQCLVIWNARDGDTMPKHLPLFLEAAFGANVPDSAARQSVAAPYRYGVKRLLSLDFVLLPGTGQCR
;
A
#
# COMPACT_ATOMS: atom_id res chain seq x y z
N MET A 1 -28.34 -4.14 -16.21
CA MET A 1 -27.56 -4.62 -15.04
C MET A 1 -26.61 -3.54 -14.53
N ALA A 2 -25.65 -3.02 -15.33
CA ALA A 2 -24.70 -2.00 -14.86
C ALA A 2 -25.38 -0.73 -14.31
N ALA A 3 -26.45 -0.26 -14.95
CA ALA A 3 -27.23 0.88 -14.48
C ALA A 3 -27.90 0.64 -13.10
N ILE A 4 -28.40 -0.57 -12.86
CA ILE A 4 -29.03 -0.95 -11.59
C ILE A 4 -27.99 -0.95 -10.47
N VAL A 5 -26.79 -1.48 -10.74
CA VAL A 5 -25.68 -1.47 -9.78
C VAL A 5 -25.24 -0.03 -9.49
N LEU A 6 -25.13 0.81 -10.51
CA LEU A 6 -24.77 2.22 -10.35
C LEU A 6 -25.81 2.99 -9.51
N ILE A 7 -27.10 2.80 -9.81
CA ILE A 7 -28.20 3.42 -9.08
C ILE A 7 -28.22 2.92 -7.62
N GLY A 8 -27.99 1.61 -7.39
CA GLY A 8 -27.90 1.05 -6.04
C GLY A 8 -26.74 1.62 -5.24
N VAL A 9 -25.57 1.79 -5.85
CA VAL A 9 -24.39 2.40 -5.22
C VAL A 9 -24.64 3.86 -4.87
N LEU A 10 -25.27 4.64 -5.76
CA LEU A 10 -25.61 6.04 -5.52
C LEU A 10 -26.70 6.19 -4.45
N ALA A 11 -27.72 5.33 -4.47
CA ALA A 11 -28.80 5.33 -3.49
C ALA A 11 -28.33 4.92 -2.08
N ALA A 12 -27.32 4.05 -1.99
CA ALA A 12 -26.70 3.63 -0.73
C ALA A 12 -25.70 4.66 -0.15
N GLY A 13 -25.50 5.81 -0.82
CA GLY A 13 -24.59 6.85 -0.35
C GLY A 13 -23.12 6.46 -0.30
N VAL A 14 -22.73 5.49 -1.12
CA VAL A 14 -21.34 5.00 -1.18
C VAL A 14 -20.45 6.07 -1.81
N THR A 15 -19.75 6.83 -0.99
CA THR A 15 -18.86 7.93 -1.42
C THR A 15 -17.45 7.47 -1.76
N GLN A 16 -17.06 6.25 -1.35
CA GLN A 16 -15.75 5.67 -1.66
C GLN A 16 -15.87 4.31 -2.32
N TYR A 17 -15.57 4.29 -3.62
CA TYR A 17 -15.61 3.07 -4.41
C TYR A 17 -14.23 2.39 -4.38
N LYS A 18 -14.12 1.27 -3.67
CA LYS A 18 -12.87 0.47 -3.70
C LYS A 18 -12.90 -0.43 -4.94
N SER A 19 -11.89 -0.30 -5.82
CA SER A 19 -11.75 -1.06 -7.08
C SER A 19 -11.94 -2.58 -6.89
N ARG A 20 -11.58 -3.12 -5.73
CA ARG A 20 -11.75 -4.54 -5.40
C ARG A 20 -13.20 -5.03 -5.39
N TRP A 21 -14.19 -4.15 -5.19
CA TRP A 21 -15.61 -4.54 -5.23
C TRP A 21 -16.10 -4.79 -6.65
N MET A 22 -15.39 -4.23 -7.64
CA MET A 22 -15.69 -4.48 -9.05
C MET A 22 -15.17 -5.82 -9.54
N HIS A 23 -14.24 -6.47 -8.83
CA HIS A 23 -13.64 -7.71 -9.29
C HIS A 23 -14.70 -8.80 -9.52
N ALA A 24 -15.66 -8.95 -8.62
CA ALA A 24 -16.75 -9.93 -8.79
C ALA A 24 -17.56 -9.66 -10.04
N VAL A 25 -17.92 -8.40 -10.31
CA VAL A 25 -18.67 -8.00 -11.50
C VAL A 25 -17.82 -8.18 -12.75
N LEU A 26 -16.54 -7.81 -12.70
CA LEU A 26 -15.61 -7.94 -13.82
C LEU A 26 -15.31 -9.40 -14.18
N ILE A 27 -15.29 -10.30 -13.20
CA ILE A 27 -15.11 -11.75 -13.44
C ILE A 27 -16.38 -12.37 -14.04
N LEU A 28 -17.57 -11.98 -13.57
CA LEU A 28 -18.84 -12.50 -14.07
C LEU A 28 -19.22 -11.94 -15.44
N PHE A 29 -18.77 -10.73 -15.78
CA PHE A 29 -19.09 -10.09 -17.05
C PHE A 29 -18.60 -10.86 -18.28
N PRO A 30 -17.36 -11.36 -18.36
CA PRO A 30 -16.92 -12.21 -19.47
C PRO A 30 -17.76 -13.48 -19.60
N LEU A 31 -18.07 -14.17 -18.49
CA LEU A 31 -18.90 -15.36 -18.52
C LEU A 31 -20.29 -15.08 -19.06
N TYR A 32 -20.97 -14.05 -18.58
CA TYR A 32 -22.25 -13.61 -19.09
C TYR A 32 -22.17 -13.27 -20.58
N PHE A 33 -21.14 -12.53 -20.96
CA PHE A 33 -20.92 -12.13 -22.35
C PHE A 33 -20.74 -13.34 -23.27
N PHE A 34 -19.90 -14.30 -22.90
CA PHE A 34 -19.69 -15.53 -23.69
C PHE A 34 -20.96 -16.38 -23.80
N CYS A 35 -21.76 -16.50 -22.77
CA CYS A 35 -23.05 -17.18 -22.84
C CYS A 35 -23.98 -16.49 -23.83
N ARG A 36 -24.07 -15.16 -23.81
CA ARG A 36 -24.92 -14.38 -24.73
C ARG A 36 -24.42 -14.44 -26.17
N VAL A 37 -23.10 -14.44 -26.37
CA VAL A 37 -22.48 -14.59 -27.70
C VAL A 37 -22.82 -15.94 -28.30
N ARG A 38 -22.74 -17.02 -27.51
CA ARG A 38 -23.11 -18.38 -27.93
C ARG A 38 -24.57 -18.46 -28.38
N ASP A 39 -25.48 -17.89 -27.61
CA ASP A 39 -26.91 -17.94 -27.87
C ASP A 39 -27.32 -17.04 -29.05
N ALA A 40 -26.56 -16.00 -29.34
CA ALA A 40 -26.84 -15.06 -30.45
C ALA A 40 -26.34 -15.53 -31.81
N GLY A 41 -25.71 -16.70 -31.94
CA GLY A 41 -25.29 -17.27 -33.24
C GLY A 41 -24.22 -16.43 -33.95
N PHE A 42 -23.22 -15.91 -33.24
CA PHE A 42 -22.15 -15.10 -33.85
C PHE A 42 -21.41 -15.86 -34.94
N THR A 43 -21.16 -15.16 -36.05
CA THR A 43 -20.35 -15.69 -37.12
C THR A 43 -18.87 -15.73 -36.77
N ALA A 44 -18.11 -16.65 -37.37
CA ALA A 44 -16.66 -16.75 -37.17
C ALA A 44 -15.94 -15.40 -37.43
N ARG A 45 -16.41 -14.62 -38.43
CA ARG A 45 -15.87 -13.29 -38.73
C ARG A 45 -16.06 -12.30 -37.57
N GLN A 46 -17.23 -12.28 -36.93
CA GLN A 46 -17.51 -11.42 -35.77
C GLN A 46 -16.67 -11.82 -34.58
N LEU A 47 -16.50 -13.12 -34.30
CA LEU A 47 -15.64 -13.61 -33.23
C LEU A 47 -14.17 -13.20 -33.44
N ASN A 48 -13.65 -13.30 -34.68
CA ASN A 48 -12.29 -12.87 -35.00
C ASN A 48 -12.09 -11.35 -34.82
N ILE A 49 -13.09 -10.54 -35.20
CA ILE A 49 -13.04 -9.09 -34.98
C ILE A 49 -13.00 -8.80 -33.49
N TRP A 50 -13.87 -9.43 -32.69
CA TRP A 50 -13.89 -9.26 -31.24
C TRP A 50 -12.58 -9.71 -30.56
N ALA A 51 -12.06 -10.88 -30.99
CA ALA A 51 -10.77 -11.36 -30.50
C ALA A 51 -9.64 -10.39 -30.85
N GLY A 52 -9.65 -9.80 -32.05
CA GLY A 52 -8.68 -8.79 -32.44
C GLY A 52 -8.77 -7.51 -31.59
N VAL A 53 -9.98 -7.01 -31.33
CA VAL A 53 -10.20 -5.83 -30.49
C VAL A 53 -9.73 -6.10 -29.05
N LEU A 54 -10.11 -7.24 -28.48
CA LEU A 54 -9.69 -7.62 -27.12
C LEU A 54 -8.17 -7.78 -27.02
N GLY A 55 -7.56 -8.44 -28.01
CA GLY A 55 -6.11 -8.60 -28.10
C GLY A 55 -5.38 -7.26 -28.19
N ALA A 56 -5.83 -6.36 -29.07
CA ALA A 56 -5.28 -5.02 -29.22
C ALA A 56 -5.41 -4.21 -27.93
N THR A 57 -6.58 -4.28 -27.26
CA THR A 57 -6.81 -3.61 -25.99
C THR A 57 -5.88 -4.16 -24.90
N ALA A 58 -5.74 -5.49 -24.80
CA ALA A 58 -4.85 -6.12 -23.84
C ALA A 58 -3.39 -5.68 -24.04
N VAL A 59 -2.92 -5.68 -25.29
CA VAL A 59 -1.57 -5.22 -25.64
C VAL A 59 -1.38 -3.74 -25.31
N ALA A 60 -2.36 -2.89 -25.62
CA ALA A 60 -2.31 -1.47 -25.31
C ALA A 60 -2.24 -1.22 -23.79
N VAL A 61 -3.10 -1.88 -23.00
CA VAL A 61 -3.10 -1.77 -21.53
C VAL A 61 -1.78 -2.27 -20.96
N PHE A 62 -1.29 -3.42 -21.42
CA PHE A 62 -0.01 -3.96 -20.98
C PHE A 62 1.16 -3.03 -21.35
N GLY A 63 1.15 -2.47 -22.55
CA GLY A 63 2.13 -1.47 -22.99
C GLY A 63 2.14 -0.22 -22.11
N VAL A 64 0.95 0.29 -21.76
CA VAL A 64 0.83 1.44 -20.84
C VAL A 64 1.37 1.09 -19.44
N LEU A 65 1.03 -0.09 -18.92
CA LEU A 65 1.54 -0.53 -17.59
C LEU A 65 3.06 -0.68 -17.60
N LEU A 66 3.64 -1.25 -18.65
CA LEU A 66 5.09 -1.34 -18.82
C LEU A 66 5.71 0.05 -18.94
N ALA A 67 5.14 0.94 -19.76
CA ALA A 67 5.63 2.30 -19.92
C ALA A 67 5.59 3.06 -18.59
N GLN A 68 4.51 2.95 -17.82
CA GLN A 68 4.43 3.53 -16.48
C GLN A 68 5.50 2.96 -15.54
N GLY A 69 5.74 1.64 -15.62
CA GLY A 69 6.76 0.95 -14.82
C GLY A 69 8.20 1.40 -15.14
N PHE A 70 8.53 1.56 -16.42
CA PHE A 70 9.91 1.82 -16.85
C PHE A 70 10.22 3.30 -17.14
N LEU A 71 9.24 4.06 -17.63
CA LEU A 71 9.49 5.46 -18.05
C LEU A 71 9.22 6.50 -16.96
N GLY A 72 8.80 6.07 -15.77
CA GLY A 72 8.66 6.96 -14.62
C GLY A 72 7.57 8.03 -14.73
N TYR A 73 6.63 7.90 -15.67
CA TYR A 73 5.49 8.82 -15.84
C TYR A 73 4.48 8.77 -14.68
N CYS A 74 4.70 7.92 -13.75
CA CYS A 74 3.79 7.69 -12.63
C CYS A 74 4.13 8.61 -11.46
N GLY A 75 3.26 9.55 -11.15
CA GLY A 75 3.43 10.49 -10.03
C GLY A 75 3.47 9.83 -8.64
N ARG A 76 3.00 8.58 -8.54
CA ARG A 76 2.96 7.77 -7.31
C ARG A 76 3.31 6.30 -7.60
N CYS A 77 4.41 6.05 -8.31
CA CYS A 77 4.83 4.70 -8.65
C CYS A 77 5.32 3.93 -7.42
N ARG A 78 4.39 3.24 -6.77
CA ARG A 78 4.65 2.37 -5.61
C ARG A 78 5.62 1.24 -5.94
N LEU A 79 5.59 0.70 -7.18
CA LEU A 79 6.48 -0.37 -7.64
C LEU A 79 7.96 0.06 -7.75
N GLN A 80 8.22 1.35 -7.87
CA GLN A 80 9.57 1.89 -8.01
C GLN A 80 10.12 2.45 -6.70
N ALA A 81 9.30 2.46 -5.65
CA ALA A 81 9.70 2.97 -4.35
C ALA A 81 10.87 2.16 -3.77
N PRO A 82 11.95 2.82 -3.34
CA PRO A 82 13.19 2.18 -2.90
C PRO A 82 13.10 1.71 -1.44
N TYR A 83 12.03 1.01 -1.06
CA TYR A 83 11.82 0.59 0.33
C TYR A 83 12.97 -0.26 0.90
N PRO A 84 13.58 -1.21 0.17
CA PRO A 84 14.73 -1.96 0.71
C PRO A 84 15.92 -1.06 1.05
N GLU A 85 16.17 -0.03 0.24
CA GLU A 85 17.25 0.93 0.49
C GLU A 85 16.91 1.82 1.70
N LEU A 86 15.68 2.32 1.77
CA LEU A 86 15.20 3.13 2.90
C LEU A 86 15.26 2.32 4.21
N ALA A 87 14.83 1.05 4.20
CA ALA A 87 14.92 0.19 5.37
C ALA A 87 16.37 -0.06 5.80
N ARG A 88 17.31 -0.22 4.84
CA ARG A 88 18.74 -0.32 5.12
C ARG A 88 19.26 0.97 5.77
N LEU A 89 18.84 2.14 5.29
CA LEU A 89 19.22 3.42 5.88
C LEU A 89 18.67 3.56 7.32
N VAL A 90 17.43 3.14 7.56
CA VAL A 90 16.83 3.12 8.91
C VAL A 90 17.61 2.18 9.84
N ALA A 91 18.03 1.01 9.34
CA ALA A 91 18.89 0.11 10.12
C ALA A 91 20.24 0.74 10.47
N GLN A 92 20.85 1.49 9.55
CA GLN A 92 22.10 2.22 9.80
C GLN A 92 21.94 3.35 10.84
N GLN A 93 20.72 3.87 11.02
CA GLN A 93 20.38 4.85 12.04
C GLN A 93 20.08 4.21 13.41
N GLY A 94 20.27 2.88 13.53
CA GLY A 94 20.22 2.16 14.79
C GLY A 94 19.03 1.27 15.02
N PHE A 95 18.07 1.16 14.09
CA PHE A 95 16.99 0.20 14.23
C PHE A 95 17.47 -1.22 13.94
N SER A 96 17.44 -2.07 14.95
CA SER A 96 17.88 -3.46 14.84
C SER A 96 16.75 -4.49 14.92
N GLY A 97 15.54 -4.06 15.25
CA GLY A 97 14.37 -4.91 15.40
C GLY A 97 13.44 -4.46 16.52
N GLY A 98 12.28 -5.08 16.57
CA GLY A 98 11.24 -4.75 17.55
C GLY A 98 9.89 -4.47 16.89
N THR A 99 9.22 -3.40 17.30
CA THR A 99 7.92 -3.03 16.77
C THR A 99 8.05 -1.84 15.81
N ILE A 100 7.43 -1.94 14.65
CA ILE A 100 7.35 -0.89 13.63
C ILE A 100 5.90 -0.40 13.56
N VAL A 101 5.68 0.88 13.83
CA VAL A 101 4.39 1.56 13.66
C VAL A 101 4.49 2.44 12.42
N ALA A 102 3.86 2.02 11.33
CA ALA A 102 3.96 2.67 10.03
C ALA A 102 2.74 3.52 9.73
N GLY A 103 2.95 4.72 9.20
CA GLY A 103 1.89 5.69 8.87
C GLY A 103 0.93 5.23 7.77
N ASP A 104 1.38 4.32 6.90
CA ASP A 104 0.55 3.74 5.85
C ASP A 104 0.85 2.25 5.62
N GLU A 105 -0.09 1.59 4.91
CA GLU A 105 -0.02 0.15 4.62
C GLU A 105 1.14 -0.24 3.68
N HIS A 106 1.63 0.69 2.86
CA HIS A 106 2.74 0.40 1.93
C HIS A 106 4.08 0.41 2.65
N ILE A 107 4.29 1.37 3.55
CA ILE A 107 5.45 1.38 4.44
C ILE A 107 5.41 0.11 5.29
N ALA A 108 4.26 -0.16 5.95
CA ALA A 108 4.08 -1.34 6.79
C ALA A 108 4.44 -2.64 6.07
N GLY A 109 3.83 -2.89 4.90
CA GLY A 109 4.04 -4.11 4.14
C GLY A 109 5.47 -4.28 3.63
N ASN A 110 6.12 -3.20 3.16
CA ASN A 110 7.48 -3.29 2.66
C ASN A 110 8.51 -3.42 3.79
N PHE A 111 8.30 -2.76 4.93
CA PHE A 111 9.18 -2.92 6.09
C PHE A 111 9.05 -4.30 6.72
N CYS A 112 7.86 -4.90 6.73
CA CYS A 112 7.65 -6.28 7.15
C CYS A 112 8.48 -7.28 6.30
N LEU A 113 8.64 -7.02 5.00
CA LEU A 113 9.46 -7.87 4.13
C LEU A 113 10.96 -7.75 4.40
N VAL A 114 11.42 -6.57 4.80
CA VAL A 114 12.86 -6.34 5.09
C VAL A 114 13.22 -6.72 6.52
N PHE A 115 12.29 -6.54 7.45
CA PHE A 115 12.44 -6.89 8.87
C PHE A 115 11.42 -7.97 9.24
N PRO A 116 11.59 -9.22 8.80
CA PRO A 116 10.59 -10.28 8.99
C PRO A 116 10.32 -10.64 10.45
N GLU A 117 11.29 -10.38 11.33
CA GLU A 117 11.15 -10.61 12.77
C GLU A 117 10.50 -9.42 13.51
N ALA A 118 10.32 -8.29 12.83
CA ALA A 118 9.70 -7.13 13.44
C ALA A 118 8.18 -7.27 13.47
N ARG A 119 7.57 -6.80 14.53
CA ARG A 119 6.12 -6.67 14.66
C ARG A 119 5.69 -5.39 13.96
N VAL A 120 4.89 -5.49 12.92
CA VAL A 120 4.48 -4.32 12.13
C VAL A 120 2.99 -4.02 12.32
N ALA A 121 2.68 -2.77 12.63
CA ALA A 121 1.32 -2.27 12.77
C ALA A 121 1.13 -0.95 12.01
N THR A 122 -0.11 -0.64 11.65
CA THR A 122 -0.48 0.60 10.98
C THR A 122 -1.88 1.03 11.40
N PRO A 123 -2.14 2.33 11.61
CA PRO A 123 -3.48 2.83 11.93
C PRO A 123 -4.50 2.66 10.78
N VAL A 124 -4.03 2.33 9.57
CA VAL A 124 -4.93 2.00 8.43
C VAL A 124 -5.70 0.70 8.68
N TYR A 125 -5.11 -0.20 9.48
CA TYR A 125 -5.72 -1.46 9.92
C TYR A 125 -5.76 -1.51 11.45
N ASP A 126 -6.48 -0.58 12.05
CA ASP A 126 -6.62 -0.39 13.50
C ASP A 126 -7.24 -1.60 14.23
N TYR A 127 -7.97 -2.44 13.49
CA TYR A 127 -8.52 -3.71 13.98
C TYR A 127 -7.45 -4.82 14.13
N TYR A 128 -6.23 -4.61 13.66
CA TYR A 128 -5.14 -5.58 13.80
C TYR A 128 -3.96 -4.99 14.56
N VAL A 129 -3.78 -5.47 15.75
CA VAL A 129 -2.56 -5.26 16.54
C VAL A 129 -1.83 -6.59 16.63
N PRO A 130 -0.55 -6.65 16.22
CA PRO A 130 0.21 -7.89 16.28
C PRO A 130 0.31 -8.39 17.74
N PRO A 131 0.43 -9.71 17.95
CA PRO A 131 0.60 -10.28 19.29
C PRO A 131 1.70 -9.57 20.08
N GLY A 132 1.53 -9.46 21.39
CA GLY A 132 2.51 -8.84 22.28
C GLY A 132 3.92 -9.45 22.12
N PRO A 133 4.98 -8.68 22.36
CA PRO A 133 6.33 -9.22 22.33
C PRO A 133 6.53 -10.25 23.44
N ALA A 134 7.44 -11.20 23.21
CA ALA A 134 7.85 -12.12 24.27
C ALA A 134 8.35 -11.33 25.51
N PRO A 135 8.18 -11.85 26.73
CA PRO A 135 8.54 -11.12 27.96
C PRO A 135 10.00 -10.66 28.03
N ASP A 136 10.89 -11.45 27.43
CA ASP A 136 12.33 -11.24 27.35
C ASP A 136 12.79 -10.53 26.07
N ALA A 137 11.86 -10.22 25.16
CA ALA A 137 12.19 -9.56 23.90
C ALA A 137 12.80 -8.18 24.16
N ARG A 138 13.99 -7.97 23.61
CA ARG A 138 14.65 -6.68 23.56
C ARG A 138 14.45 -6.12 22.15
N GLY A 139 13.74 -5.03 22.04
CA GLY A 139 13.47 -4.41 20.75
C GLY A 139 13.32 -2.91 20.92
N GLN A 140 13.20 -2.24 19.80
CA GLN A 140 12.97 -0.80 19.72
C GLN A 140 11.56 -0.56 19.16
N CYS A 141 11.04 0.62 19.40
CA CYS A 141 9.79 1.06 18.80
C CYS A 141 10.11 2.09 17.71
N LEU A 142 9.93 1.69 16.45
CA LEU A 142 10.12 2.55 15.28
C LEU A 142 8.76 3.10 14.84
N VAL A 143 8.58 4.40 14.92
CA VAL A 143 7.42 5.09 14.34
C VAL A 143 7.86 5.77 13.05
N ILE A 144 7.27 5.39 11.90
CA ILE A 144 7.75 5.82 10.58
C ILE A 144 6.60 6.24 9.67
N TRP A 145 6.78 7.33 8.93
CA TRP A 145 5.78 7.89 8.03
C TRP A 145 6.40 8.54 6.79
N ASN A 146 5.57 8.89 5.81
CA ASN A 146 6.03 9.59 4.61
C ASN A 146 6.28 11.07 4.94
N ALA A 147 7.47 11.58 4.66
CA ALA A 147 7.83 12.99 4.88
C ALA A 147 6.93 13.99 4.11
N ARG A 148 6.20 13.52 3.08
CA ARG A 148 5.24 14.35 2.34
C ARG A 148 3.94 14.60 3.09
N ASP A 149 3.65 13.83 4.13
CA ASP A 149 2.42 13.99 4.91
C ASP A 149 2.46 15.23 5.83
N GLY A 150 3.59 15.93 5.85
CA GLY A 150 3.79 17.19 6.56
C GLY A 150 5.13 17.26 7.30
N ASP A 151 5.46 18.46 7.77
CA ASP A 151 6.68 18.71 8.54
C ASP A 151 6.63 18.16 9.97
N THR A 152 5.48 17.65 10.38
CA THR A 152 5.28 17.04 11.70
C THR A 152 4.74 15.63 11.58
N MET A 153 4.90 14.84 12.63
CA MET A 153 4.29 13.52 12.71
C MET A 153 2.76 13.62 12.53
N PRO A 154 2.16 12.80 11.64
CA PRO A 154 0.71 12.77 11.49
C PRO A 154 0.00 12.47 12.79
N LYS A 155 -1.03 13.28 13.14
CA LYS A 155 -1.73 13.21 14.43
C LYS A 155 -2.32 11.83 14.76
N HIS A 156 -2.67 11.04 13.77
CA HIS A 156 -3.22 9.71 13.98
C HIS A 156 -2.19 8.69 14.46
N LEU A 157 -0.88 8.91 14.22
CA LEU A 157 0.18 7.99 14.66
C LEU A 157 0.36 7.97 16.18
N PRO A 158 0.54 9.11 16.89
CA PRO A 158 0.66 9.08 18.34
C PRO A 158 -0.61 8.57 19.02
N LEU A 159 -1.79 8.90 18.49
CA LEU A 159 -3.06 8.37 19.01
C LEU A 159 -3.17 6.85 18.88
N PHE A 160 -2.76 6.31 17.73
CA PHE A 160 -2.73 4.87 17.52
C PHE A 160 -1.68 4.19 18.41
N LEU A 161 -0.50 4.79 18.55
CA LEU A 161 0.57 4.26 19.40
C LEU A 161 0.14 4.15 20.86
N GLU A 162 -0.53 5.18 21.37
CA GLU A 162 -1.08 5.19 22.72
C GLU A 162 -2.19 4.13 22.90
N ALA A 163 -3.15 4.09 21.96
CA ALA A 163 -4.30 3.19 22.06
C ALA A 163 -3.89 1.71 21.89
N ALA A 164 -2.98 1.40 20.96
CA ALA A 164 -2.63 0.01 20.61
C ALA A 164 -1.49 -0.55 21.46
N PHE A 165 -0.57 0.30 21.91
CA PHE A 165 0.68 -0.14 22.57
C PHE A 165 0.90 0.50 23.96
N GLY A 166 0.05 1.45 24.37
CA GLY A 166 0.22 2.18 25.62
C GLY A 166 1.52 3.00 25.67
N ALA A 167 2.04 3.37 24.51
CA ALA A 167 3.30 4.08 24.37
C ALA A 167 3.08 5.49 23.82
N ASN A 168 3.86 6.46 24.28
CA ASN A 168 3.80 7.84 23.84
C ASN A 168 5.10 8.24 23.17
N VAL A 169 5.01 9.15 22.20
CA VAL A 169 6.18 9.79 21.60
C VAL A 169 6.48 11.04 22.42
N PRO A 170 7.62 11.11 23.13
CA PRO A 170 8.00 12.31 23.85
C PRO A 170 8.22 13.49 22.89
N ASP A 171 7.89 14.70 23.29
CA ASP A 171 8.16 15.91 22.50
C ASP A 171 9.65 16.11 22.21
N SER A 172 10.51 15.57 23.07
CA SER A 172 11.96 15.59 22.92
C SER A 172 12.52 14.50 22.00
N ALA A 173 11.66 13.61 21.47
CA ALA A 173 12.12 12.53 20.61
C ALA A 173 12.68 13.09 19.29
N ALA A 174 13.93 12.76 19.00
CA ALA A 174 14.60 13.24 17.82
C ALA A 174 13.98 12.65 16.54
N ARG A 175 13.37 13.50 15.73
CA ARG A 175 12.94 13.13 14.38
C ARG A 175 14.18 12.93 13.52
N GLN A 176 14.20 11.84 12.80
CA GLN A 176 15.21 11.50 11.81
C GLN A 176 14.56 11.34 10.44
N SER A 177 15.34 11.54 9.38
CA SER A 177 14.87 11.41 8.01
C SER A 177 15.82 10.55 7.21
N VAL A 178 15.27 9.71 6.34
CA VAL A 178 16.01 8.97 5.33
C VAL A 178 15.38 9.22 3.97
N ALA A 179 16.22 9.30 2.94
CA ALA A 179 15.76 9.51 1.57
C ALA A 179 16.53 8.64 0.60
N ALA A 180 15.83 8.08 -0.38
CA ALA A 180 16.44 7.31 -1.45
C ALA A 180 15.76 7.64 -2.79
N PRO A 181 16.52 7.60 -3.91
CA PRO A 181 15.97 7.84 -5.23
C PRO A 181 15.05 6.69 -5.68
N TYR A 182 14.00 7.01 -6.40
CA TYR A 182 13.18 6.01 -7.07
C TYR A 182 14.03 5.19 -8.06
N ARG A 183 13.74 3.90 -8.23
CA ARG A 183 14.59 2.97 -8.99
C ARG A 183 14.72 3.29 -10.48
N TYR A 184 13.69 3.87 -11.10
CA TYR A 184 13.68 4.12 -12.54
C TYR A 184 13.17 5.53 -12.86
N GLY A 185 13.86 6.22 -13.79
CA GLY A 185 13.36 7.33 -14.58
C GLY A 185 13.02 8.64 -13.89
N VAL A 186 13.01 8.71 -12.57
CA VAL A 186 12.55 9.89 -11.85
C VAL A 186 13.65 10.38 -10.92
N LYS A 187 14.14 11.60 -11.17
CA LYS A 187 15.05 12.32 -10.26
C LYS A 187 14.33 12.77 -8.97
N ARG A 188 13.40 11.94 -8.46
CA ARG A 188 12.66 12.22 -7.22
C ARG A 188 13.16 11.33 -6.11
N LEU A 189 13.24 11.90 -4.92
CA LEU A 189 13.53 11.15 -3.70
C LEU A 189 12.21 10.73 -3.03
N LEU A 190 12.17 9.52 -2.53
CA LEU A 190 11.21 9.12 -1.51
C LEU A 190 11.87 9.38 -0.17
N SER A 191 11.26 10.23 0.63
CA SER A 191 11.75 10.54 1.97
C SER A 191 10.78 9.99 3.01
N LEU A 192 11.32 9.30 3.98
CA LEU A 192 10.59 8.83 5.16
C LEU A 192 11.16 9.51 6.39
N ASP A 193 10.27 9.94 7.25
CA ASP A 193 10.60 10.45 8.56
C ASP A 193 10.27 9.39 9.60
N PHE A 194 11.05 9.36 10.65
CA PHE A 194 10.83 8.42 11.72
C PHE A 194 11.35 8.94 13.07
N VAL A 195 10.83 8.31 14.10
CA VAL A 195 11.30 8.44 15.48
C VAL A 195 11.63 7.04 15.98
N LEU A 196 12.81 6.91 16.58
CA LEU A 196 13.25 5.69 17.22
C LEU A 196 13.12 5.86 18.72
N LEU A 197 12.25 5.06 19.31
CA LEU A 197 12.01 5.06 20.74
C LEU A 197 12.67 3.84 21.38
N PRO A 198 13.16 3.96 22.64
CA PRO A 198 13.55 2.78 23.39
C PRO A 198 12.34 1.85 23.53
N GLY A 199 12.56 0.56 23.33
CA GLY A 199 11.49 -0.42 23.43
C GLY A 199 10.98 -0.54 24.86
N THR A 200 9.77 -0.08 25.10
CA THR A 200 9.09 -0.15 26.38
C THR A 200 7.70 -0.76 26.24
N GLY A 201 7.26 -1.49 27.25
CA GLY A 201 5.90 -2.05 27.27
C GLY A 201 5.60 -2.94 26.08
N GLN A 202 4.51 -2.63 25.40
CA GLN A 202 4.05 -3.35 24.21
C GLN A 202 4.73 -2.92 22.91
N CYS A 203 5.43 -1.77 22.89
CA CYS A 203 6.16 -1.29 21.71
C CYS A 203 7.68 -1.55 21.87
N ARG A 204 8.06 -2.81 21.78
CA ARG A 204 9.45 -3.26 21.86
C ARG A 204 9.73 -4.42 20.92
#